data_4ad1cf1f593931f929f418d9b88583cc
#
_entry.id   4ad1cf1f593931f929f418d9b88583cc
#
_cell.length_a   1.000
_cell.length_b   1.000
_cell.length_c   1.000
_cell.angle_alpha   90.00
_cell.angle_beta   90.00
_cell.angle_gamma   90.00
#
_symmetry.space_group_name_H-M   'P 1'
#
loop_
_entity.id
_entity.type
_entity.pdbx_description
1 polymer ?
#
loop_
_entity_poly.entity_id
_entity_poly.type
_entity_poly.pdbx_seq_one_letter_code
_entity_poly.pdbx_strand_id
1 'polypeptide(L)'
;MGKILTSHVGSLPRSQEVVDFIFAREKGKEFVQAAFDDCMTRSVSETVRRQKEVGVDIVSDGETSKISYATYVKDRYTGFDGDSPRNAPADLKKFPSFLERLANDGGTPTYSRPMCVGEVKSKGQGELEKDIKNLKAAMAQHGVQRGFMNAASPGVISLFLQNDYYKTREQYLEALAHAMKDEYETIVSSGLD
;
A
#
# COMPACT_ATOMS: atom_id res chain seq x y z
N MET A 1 -19.29 15.81 -26.25
CA MET A 1 -19.38 15.80 -24.76
C MET A 1 -18.18 15.05 -24.22
N GLY A 2 -17.46 15.61 -23.22
CA GLY A 2 -16.36 14.92 -22.59
C GLY A 2 -16.87 13.76 -21.72
N LYS A 3 -16.16 12.61 -21.72
CA LYS A 3 -16.43 11.47 -20.82
C LYS A 3 -15.87 11.81 -19.43
N ILE A 4 -16.63 11.51 -18.36
CA ILE A 4 -16.12 11.50 -17.00
C ILE A 4 -15.29 10.22 -16.85
N LEU A 5 -13.99 10.37 -16.56
CA LEU A 5 -13.09 9.22 -16.40
C LEU A 5 -13.29 8.57 -15.03
N THR A 6 -13.13 7.24 -15.02
CA THR A 6 -13.26 6.42 -13.82
C THR A 6 -11.93 5.79 -13.44
N SER A 7 -11.71 5.61 -12.14
CA SER A 7 -10.58 4.89 -11.57
C SER A 7 -11.00 4.13 -10.31
N HIS A 8 -10.18 3.17 -9.88
CA HIS A 8 -10.35 2.48 -8.60
C HIS A 8 -9.20 2.80 -7.67
N VAL A 9 -9.48 3.39 -6.52
CA VAL A 9 -8.52 3.67 -5.46
C VAL A 9 -8.63 2.63 -4.35
N GLY A 10 -7.49 2.12 -3.89
CA GLY A 10 -7.42 1.17 -2.78
C GLY A 10 -7.18 -0.28 -3.23
N SER A 11 -7.07 -1.15 -2.24
CA SER A 11 -6.77 -2.56 -2.46
C SER A 11 -7.89 -3.27 -3.19
N LEU A 12 -7.56 -3.97 -4.26
CA LEU A 12 -8.47 -4.91 -4.94
C LEU A 12 -8.35 -6.32 -4.32
N PRO A 13 -9.38 -7.17 -4.48
CA PRO A 13 -9.35 -8.54 -3.98
C PRO A 13 -8.12 -9.30 -4.49
N ARG A 14 -7.42 -9.97 -3.59
CA ARG A 14 -6.22 -10.75 -3.85
C ARG A 14 -6.51 -12.23 -3.92
N SER A 15 -5.75 -12.96 -4.73
CA SER A 15 -5.76 -14.42 -4.67
C SER A 15 -5.16 -14.92 -3.36
N GLN A 16 -5.49 -16.16 -2.97
CA GLN A 16 -4.92 -16.78 -1.77
C GLN A 16 -3.38 -16.83 -1.84
N GLU A 17 -2.81 -17.11 -3.00
CA GLU A 17 -1.36 -17.13 -3.22
C GLU A 17 -0.70 -15.78 -2.89
N VAL A 18 -1.31 -14.66 -3.33
CA VAL A 18 -0.83 -13.31 -2.99
C VAL A 18 -0.91 -13.05 -1.49
N VAL A 19 -2.02 -13.41 -0.87
CA VAL A 19 -2.22 -13.26 0.59
C VAL A 19 -1.17 -14.06 1.35
N ASP A 20 -0.92 -15.32 0.98
CA ASP A 20 0.04 -16.19 1.64
C ASP A 20 1.47 -15.61 1.56
N PHE A 21 1.90 -15.10 0.40
CA PHE A 21 3.19 -14.45 0.24
C PHE A 21 3.33 -13.16 1.04
N ILE A 22 2.33 -12.27 1.00
CA ILE A 22 2.36 -11.01 1.74
C ILE A 22 2.46 -11.28 3.24
N PHE A 23 1.67 -12.22 3.76
CA PHE A 23 1.71 -12.57 5.18
C PHE A 23 2.91 -13.42 5.58
N ALA A 24 3.52 -14.18 4.68
CA ALA A 24 4.82 -14.81 4.91
C ALA A 24 5.90 -13.73 5.12
N ARG A 25 5.95 -12.73 4.23
CA ARG A 25 6.85 -11.58 4.34
C ARG A 25 6.60 -10.80 5.64
N GLU A 26 5.35 -10.50 5.96
CA GLU A 26 4.96 -9.78 7.18
C GLU A 26 5.41 -10.49 8.46
N LYS A 27 5.40 -11.81 8.47
CA LYS A 27 5.79 -12.66 9.61
C LYS A 27 7.26 -13.05 9.59
N GLY A 28 8.07 -12.51 8.66
CA GLY A 28 9.48 -12.85 8.50
C GLY A 28 9.73 -14.32 8.16
N LYS A 29 8.75 -15.00 7.55
CA LYS A 29 8.92 -16.39 7.09
C LYS A 29 9.73 -16.44 5.81
N GLU A 30 10.54 -17.47 5.66
CA GLU A 30 11.28 -17.70 4.42
C GLU A 30 10.34 -18.03 3.26
N PHE A 31 10.65 -17.51 2.09
CA PHE A 31 10.01 -17.83 0.82
C PHE A 31 11.00 -17.59 -0.34
N VAL A 32 10.73 -18.21 -1.48
CA VAL A 32 11.54 -18.00 -2.68
C VAL A 32 11.18 -16.65 -3.30
N GLN A 33 12.12 -15.70 -3.29
CA GLN A 33 11.90 -14.33 -3.79
C GLN A 33 11.43 -14.31 -5.25
N ALA A 34 12.01 -15.16 -6.11
CA ALA A 34 11.59 -15.23 -7.51
C ALA A 34 10.12 -15.68 -7.67
N ALA A 35 9.63 -16.58 -6.80
CA ALA A 35 8.24 -17.02 -6.81
C ALA A 35 7.30 -15.89 -6.34
N PHE A 36 7.72 -15.09 -5.34
CA PHE A 36 7.01 -13.90 -4.93
C PHE A 36 6.91 -12.88 -6.07
N ASP A 37 8.04 -12.55 -6.71
CA ASP A 37 8.09 -11.54 -7.78
C ASP A 37 7.24 -11.99 -8.98
N ASP A 38 7.25 -13.28 -9.36
CA ASP A 38 6.39 -13.84 -10.41
C ASP A 38 4.90 -13.79 -10.03
N CYS A 39 4.55 -14.14 -8.80
CA CYS A 39 3.19 -14.04 -8.30
C CYS A 39 2.66 -12.59 -8.37
N MET A 40 3.46 -11.60 -7.93
CA MET A 40 3.08 -10.18 -8.01
C MET A 40 2.89 -9.75 -9.46
N THR A 41 3.80 -10.11 -10.38
CA THR A 41 3.70 -9.77 -11.80
C THR A 41 2.40 -10.31 -12.42
N ARG A 42 2.08 -11.59 -12.21
CA ARG A 42 0.85 -12.23 -12.72
C ARG A 42 -0.40 -11.59 -12.13
N SER A 43 -0.38 -11.30 -10.83
CA SER A 43 -1.54 -10.75 -10.13
C SER A 43 -1.84 -9.31 -10.53
N VAL A 44 -0.81 -8.47 -10.73
CA VAL A 44 -0.99 -7.11 -11.26
C VAL A 44 -1.51 -7.15 -12.70
N SER A 45 -1.00 -8.06 -13.54
CA SER A 45 -1.51 -8.24 -14.90
C SER A 45 -3.00 -8.59 -14.91
N GLU A 46 -3.42 -9.54 -14.06
CA GLU A 46 -4.83 -9.93 -13.92
C GLU A 46 -5.70 -8.77 -13.39
N THR A 47 -5.18 -8.01 -12.44
CA THR A 47 -5.85 -6.84 -11.86
C THR A 47 -6.10 -5.77 -12.93
N VAL A 48 -5.11 -5.46 -13.77
CA VAL A 48 -5.24 -4.50 -14.87
C VAL A 48 -6.20 -5.03 -15.94
N ARG A 49 -6.10 -6.31 -16.28
CA ARG A 49 -7.02 -6.94 -17.24
C ARG A 49 -8.49 -6.77 -16.82
N ARG A 50 -8.80 -7.09 -15.56
CA ARG A 50 -10.18 -6.97 -15.02
C ARG A 50 -10.66 -5.54 -14.99
N GLN A 51 -9.85 -4.59 -14.57
CA GLN A 51 -10.22 -3.16 -14.57
C GLN A 51 -10.57 -2.70 -16.00
N LYS A 52 -9.77 -3.08 -17.00
CA LYS A 52 -10.06 -2.79 -18.41
C LYS A 52 -11.36 -3.41 -18.87
N GLU A 53 -11.62 -4.69 -18.56
CA GLU A 53 -12.83 -5.41 -18.98
C GLU A 53 -14.13 -4.81 -18.43
N VAL A 54 -14.09 -4.28 -17.20
CA VAL A 54 -15.25 -3.58 -16.61
C VAL A 54 -15.32 -2.10 -16.98
N GLY A 55 -14.41 -1.60 -17.81
CA GLY A 55 -14.46 -0.25 -18.36
C GLY A 55 -13.88 0.84 -17.48
N VAL A 56 -12.97 0.50 -16.54
CA VAL A 56 -12.18 1.50 -15.79
C VAL A 56 -11.22 2.19 -16.75
N ASP A 57 -11.19 3.53 -16.72
CA ASP A 57 -10.41 4.35 -17.65
C ASP A 57 -8.95 4.53 -17.24
N ILE A 58 -8.70 4.70 -15.93
CA ILE A 58 -7.37 4.89 -15.35
C ILE A 58 -7.15 3.74 -14.37
N VAL A 59 -6.32 2.79 -14.73
CA VAL A 59 -6.10 1.57 -13.95
C VAL A 59 -5.06 1.78 -12.85
N SER A 60 -5.06 0.88 -11.86
CA SER A 60 -4.04 0.80 -10.81
C SER A 60 -3.51 -0.62 -10.65
N ASP A 61 -2.44 -0.79 -9.89
CA ASP A 61 -1.92 -2.10 -9.49
C ASP A 61 -2.80 -2.81 -8.44
N GLY A 62 -3.86 -2.14 -7.95
CA GLY A 62 -4.74 -2.65 -6.89
C GLY A 62 -4.04 -2.84 -5.55
N GLU A 63 -2.92 -2.16 -5.32
CA GLU A 63 -2.09 -2.29 -4.10
C GLU A 63 -1.64 -3.75 -3.84
N THR A 64 -1.46 -4.53 -4.91
CA THR A 64 -1.27 -5.99 -4.84
C THR A 64 -0.10 -6.39 -3.93
N SER A 65 1.03 -5.68 -3.99
CA SER A 65 2.25 -5.98 -3.22
C SER A 65 2.26 -5.43 -1.80
N LYS A 66 1.34 -4.51 -1.47
CA LYS A 66 1.33 -3.77 -0.20
C LYS A 66 0.52 -4.50 0.87
N ILE A 67 1.03 -4.62 2.08
CA ILE A 67 0.27 -5.19 3.22
C ILE A 67 -0.96 -4.34 3.55
N SER A 68 -0.84 -3.03 3.47
CA SER A 68 -1.93 -2.05 3.56
C SER A 68 -1.49 -0.72 2.93
N TYR A 69 -2.47 0.16 2.64
CA TYR A 69 -2.23 1.47 2.03
C TYR A 69 -1.41 2.46 2.88
N ALA A 70 -1.23 2.20 4.16
CA ALA A 70 -0.48 3.07 5.07
C ALA A 70 0.75 2.37 5.68
N THR A 71 0.61 1.11 6.12
CA THR A 71 1.66 0.43 6.89
C THR A 71 2.77 -0.17 6.01
N TYR A 72 2.60 -0.24 4.69
CA TYR A 72 3.67 -0.65 3.77
C TYR A 72 4.93 0.25 3.90
N VAL A 73 4.75 1.45 4.42
CA VAL A 73 5.82 2.43 4.64
C VAL A 73 6.95 1.86 5.52
N LYS A 74 6.62 1.02 6.50
CA LYS A 74 7.63 0.34 7.34
C LYS A 74 8.61 -0.54 6.53
N ASP A 75 8.16 -1.06 5.39
CA ASP A 75 8.98 -1.91 4.53
C ASP A 75 9.95 -1.08 3.68
N ARG A 76 9.57 0.14 3.31
CA ARG A 76 10.34 1.07 2.45
C ARG A 76 11.18 2.11 3.20
N TYR A 77 10.86 2.38 4.46
CA TYR A 77 11.53 3.41 5.27
C TYR A 77 12.00 2.85 6.61
N THR A 78 13.09 3.43 7.14
CA THR A 78 13.58 3.17 8.50
C THR A 78 12.75 3.92 9.53
N GLY A 79 13.03 3.68 10.82
CA GLY A 79 12.43 4.42 11.94
C GLY A 79 11.10 3.84 12.43
N PHE A 80 10.63 2.73 11.88
CA PHE A 80 9.37 2.09 12.28
C PHE A 80 9.63 0.73 12.92
N ASP A 81 9.12 0.50 14.13
CA ASP A 81 9.23 -0.77 14.88
C ASP A 81 8.10 -0.94 15.90
N GLY A 82 8.02 -2.13 16.48
CA GLY A 82 7.01 -2.46 17.48
C GLY A 82 5.60 -2.65 16.93
N ASP A 83 4.63 -2.59 17.81
CA ASP A 83 3.21 -2.69 17.47
C ASP A 83 2.40 -1.72 18.33
N SER A 84 1.76 -0.76 17.71
CA SER A 84 0.92 0.21 18.40
C SER A 84 -0.48 -0.34 18.65
N PRO A 85 -1.09 -0.02 19.82
CA PRO A 85 -2.46 -0.43 20.10
C PRO A 85 -3.42 0.16 19.07
N ARG A 86 -4.35 -0.67 18.59
CA ARG A 86 -5.40 -0.23 17.68
C ARG A 86 -6.46 0.53 18.46
N ASN A 87 -6.53 1.84 18.26
CA ASN A 87 -7.66 2.62 18.73
C ASN A 87 -8.87 2.37 17.83
N ALA A 88 -10.00 1.98 18.42
CA ALA A 88 -11.24 1.91 17.66
C ALA A 88 -11.60 3.29 17.12
N PRO A 89 -12.06 3.40 15.85
CA PRO A 89 -12.57 4.65 15.30
C PRO A 89 -13.60 5.28 16.22
N ALA A 90 -13.57 6.61 16.35
CA ALA A 90 -14.37 7.31 17.35
C ALA A 90 -15.88 7.12 17.17
N ASP A 91 -16.35 7.01 15.94
CA ASP A 91 -17.73 6.70 15.56
C ASP A 91 -18.13 5.26 15.94
N LEU A 92 -17.23 4.29 15.78
CA LEU A 92 -17.50 2.89 16.11
C LEU A 92 -17.45 2.58 17.60
N LYS A 93 -16.82 3.43 18.43
CA LYS A 93 -16.83 3.27 19.90
C LYS A 93 -18.24 3.24 20.48
N LYS A 94 -19.20 3.84 19.80
CA LYS A 94 -20.62 3.84 20.20
C LYS A 94 -21.37 2.54 19.84
N PHE A 95 -20.73 1.65 19.07
CA PHE A 95 -21.33 0.43 18.54
C PHE A 95 -20.45 -0.81 18.83
N PRO A 96 -20.30 -1.21 20.11
CA PRO A 96 -19.37 -2.28 20.50
C PRO A 96 -19.71 -3.63 19.85
N SER A 97 -20.97 -3.98 19.69
CA SER A 97 -21.39 -5.22 19.01
C SER A 97 -21.02 -5.25 17.53
N PHE A 98 -20.97 -4.09 16.88
CA PHE A 98 -20.50 -3.99 15.50
C PHE A 98 -18.99 -4.14 15.40
N LEU A 99 -18.23 -3.59 16.36
CA LEU A 99 -16.78 -3.80 16.46
C LEU A 99 -16.42 -5.28 16.66
N GLU A 100 -17.14 -5.99 17.54
CA GLU A 100 -16.96 -7.43 17.75
C GLU A 100 -17.23 -8.22 16.45
N ARG A 101 -18.28 -7.86 15.72
CA ARG A 101 -18.60 -8.49 14.43
C ARG A 101 -17.53 -8.23 13.37
N LEU A 102 -17.03 -6.99 13.25
CA LEU A 102 -15.92 -6.65 12.36
C LEU A 102 -14.65 -7.42 12.71
N ALA A 103 -14.35 -7.60 14.00
CA ALA A 103 -13.18 -8.35 14.43
C ALA A 103 -13.28 -9.85 14.09
N ASN A 104 -14.50 -10.41 14.16
CA ASN A 104 -14.74 -11.85 13.92
C ASN A 104 -14.98 -12.17 12.45
N ASP A 105 -15.69 -11.30 11.71
CA ASP A 105 -16.12 -11.55 10.33
C ASP A 105 -15.18 -10.89 9.30
N GLY A 106 -14.25 -10.07 9.75
CA GLY A 106 -13.44 -9.19 8.91
C GLY A 106 -12.47 -9.87 7.93
N GLY A 107 -12.28 -11.19 8.03
CA GLY A 107 -11.53 -12.02 7.07
C GLY A 107 -10.10 -11.60 6.77
N THR A 108 -9.68 -10.41 7.23
CA THR A 108 -8.33 -9.91 7.00
C THR A 108 -7.42 -10.30 8.17
N PRO A 109 -6.38 -11.08 7.93
CA PRO A 109 -5.42 -11.41 8.97
C PRO A 109 -4.85 -10.16 9.63
N THR A 110 -4.59 -10.25 10.94
CA THR A 110 -3.98 -9.15 11.69
C THR A 110 -2.53 -8.95 11.26
N TYR A 111 -2.15 -7.72 10.94
CA TYR A 111 -0.78 -7.31 10.65
C TYR A 111 -0.31 -6.25 11.64
N SER A 112 1.01 -6.15 11.83
CA SER A 112 1.64 -5.19 12.74
C SER A 112 1.42 -3.75 12.27
N ARG A 113 1.19 -2.85 13.24
CA ARG A 113 1.19 -1.39 13.05
C ARG A 113 2.32 -0.80 13.87
N PRO A 114 3.52 -0.69 13.33
CA PRO A 114 4.64 -0.17 14.07
C PRO A 114 4.43 1.31 14.44
N MET A 115 5.20 1.75 15.43
CA MET A 115 5.32 3.16 15.80
C MET A 115 6.55 3.75 15.12
N CYS A 116 6.59 5.08 14.97
CA CYS A 116 7.81 5.79 14.61
C CYS A 116 8.68 5.93 15.88
N VAL A 117 9.72 5.10 15.95
CA VAL A 117 10.67 5.03 17.10
C VAL A 117 12.08 5.48 16.73
N GLY A 118 12.28 5.96 15.52
CA GLY A 118 13.59 6.40 15.01
C GLY A 118 13.46 7.33 13.83
N GLU A 119 14.60 7.76 13.29
CA GLU A 119 14.65 8.66 12.13
C GLU A 119 14.08 7.99 10.87
N VAL A 120 13.13 8.66 10.22
CA VAL A 120 12.52 8.18 8.99
C VAL A 120 13.43 8.51 7.80
N LYS A 121 13.95 7.46 7.14
CA LYS A 121 14.78 7.56 5.94
C LYS A 121 14.39 6.48 4.94
N SER A 122 14.52 6.76 3.64
CA SER A 122 14.32 5.76 2.59
C SER A 122 15.33 4.61 2.72
N LYS A 123 14.86 3.38 2.53
CA LYS A 123 15.68 2.17 2.38
C LYS A 123 16.10 1.93 0.92
N GLY A 124 15.73 2.83 0.01
CA GLY A 124 15.93 2.71 -1.43
C GLY A 124 14.63 2.51 -2.20
N GLN A 125 14.70 2.61 -3.51
CA GLN A 125 13.51 2.62 -4.39
C GLN A 125 13.18 1.25 -5.02
N GLY A 126 13.95 0.20 -4.73
CA GLY A 126 13.85 -1.09 -5.43
C GLY A 126 12.46 -1.74 -5.41
N GLU A 127 11.74 -1.68 -4.30
CA GLU A 127 10.37 -2.21 -4.21
C GLU A 127 9.38 -1.36 -5.02
N LEU A 128 9.53 -0.04 -4.98
CA LEU A 128 8.71 0.87 -5.78
C LEU A 128 8.94 0.68 -7.27
N GLU A 129 10.20 0.54 -7.69
CA GLU A 129 10.56 0.31 -9.10
C GLU A 129 9.97 -1.00 -9.63
N LYS A 130 9.93 -2.06 -8.79
CA LYS A 130 9.25 -3.32 -9.13
C LYS A 130 7.76 -3.11 -9.33
N ASP A 131 7.10 -2.40 -8.42
CA ASP A 131 5.67 -2.12 -8.51
C ASP A 131 5.34 -1.31 -9.78
N ILE A 132 6.11 -0.26 -10.07
CA ILE A 132 5.99 0.55 -11.30
C ILE A 132 6.19 -0.32 -12.54
N LYS A 133 7.23 -1.15 -12.56
CA LYS A 133 7.52 -2.05 -13.67
C LYS A 133 6.37 -3.02 -13.93
N ASN A 134 5.82 -3.63 -12.88
CA ASN A 134 4.70 -4.56 -12.98
C ASN A 134 3.46 -3.88 -13.56
N LEU A 135 3.09 -2.69 -13.04
CA LEU A 135 1.94 -1.95 -13.53
C LEU A 135 2.12 -1.56 -15.00
N LYS A 136 3.26 -0.99 -15.37
CA LYS A 136 3.53 -0.56 -16.76
C LYS A 136 3.56 -1.74 -17.73
N ALA A 137 4.14 -2.87 -17.35
CA ALA A 137 4.13 -4.09 -18.14
C ALA A 137 2.71 -4.62 -18.36
N ALA A 138 1.89 -4.63 -17.30
CA ALA A 138 0.48 -5.03 -17.39
C ALA A 138 -0.34 -4.08 -18.28
N MET A 139 -0.13 -2.77 -18.15
CA MET A 139 -0.77 -1.76 -19.01
C MET A 139 -0.42 -1.99 -20.49
N ALA A 140 0.85 -2.20 -20.81
CA ALA A 140 1.31 -2.49 -22.16
C ALA A 140 0.71 -3.79 -22.71
N GLN A 141 0.74 -4.86 -21.92
CA GLN A 141 0.18 -6.17 -22.27
C GLN A 141 -1.32 -6.10 -22.61
N HIS A 142 -2.07 -5.30 -21.87
CA HIS A 142 -3.52 -5.18 -22.04
C HIS A 142 -3.94 -3.96 -22.85
N GLY A 143 -3.03 -3.19 -23.42
CA GLY A 143 -3.30 -2.01 -24.25
C GLY A 143 -4.05 -0.90 -23.48
N VAL A 144 -3.67 -0.66 -22.22
CA VAL A 144 -4.17 0.43 -21.38
C VAL A 144 -3.21 1.61 -21.47
N GLN A 145 -3.74 2.82 -21.66
CA GLN A 145 -2.91 4.01 -21.88
C GLN A 145 -2.65 4.82 -20.60
N ARG A 146 -3.56 4.74 -19.62
CA ARG A 146 -3.47 5.54 -18.39
C ARG A 146 -3.52 4.65 -17.15
N GLY A 147 -2.63 4.91 -16.24
CA GLY A 147 -2.60 4.27 -14.93
C GLY A 147 -2.09 5.22 -13.86
N PHE A 148 -2.43 4.94 -12.61
CA PHE A 148 -1.92 5.66 -11.47
C PHE A 148 -1.44 4.70 -10.39
N MET A 149 -0.58 5.19 -9.50
CA MET A 149 -0.07 4.42 -8.37
C MET A 149 -0.29 5.16 -7.06
N ASN A 150 -0.96 4.51 -6.12
CA ASN A 150 -1.20 5.07 -4.80
C ASN A 150 0.08 5.17 -3.99
N ALA A 151 0.31 6.32 -3.37
CA ALA A 151 1.30 6.49 -2.31
C ALA A 151 0.64 7.11 -1.07
N ALA A 152 1.05 6.67 0.11
CA ALA A 152 0.51 7.20 1.36
C ALA A 152 0.93 8.67 1.56
N SER A 153 0.02 9.51 2.02
CA SER A 153 0.39 10.88 2.41
C SER A 153 1.03 10.91 3.80
N PRO A 154 1.89 11.91 4.10
CA PRO A 154 2.43 12.10 5.44
C PRO A 154 1.36 12.14 6.53
N GLY A 155 0.21 12.77 6.25
CA GLY A 155 -0.93 12.85 7.16
C GLY A 155 -1.53 11.48 7.46
N VAL A 156 -1.73 10.64 6.44
CA VAL A 156 -2.23 9.26 6.60
C VAL A 156 -1.21 8.41 7.38
N ILE A 157 0.07 8.49 7.03
CA ILE A 157 1.12 7.75 7.73
C ILE A 157 1.12 8.12 9.22
N SER A 158 1.12 9.41 9.54
CA SER A 158 1.14 9.90 10.93
C SER A 158 -0.09 9.49 11.75
N LEU A 159 -1.22 9.22 11.08
CA LEU A 159 -2.44 8.75 11.73
C LEU A 159 -2.36 7.26 12.12
N PHE A 160 -1.76 6.44 11.24
CA PHE A 160 -1.70 4.98 11.42
C PHE A 160 -0.43 4.52 12.12
N LEU A 161 0.69 5.20 11.93
CA LEU A 161 1.98 4.91 12.55
C LEU A 161 2.30 6.04 13.55
N GLN A 162 1.96 5.82 14.82
CA GLN A 162 2.07 6.85 15.85
C GLN A 162 3.52 7.28 16.07
N ASN A 163 3.71 8.56 16.38
CA ASN A 163 5.04 9.13 16.64
C ASN A 163 5.44 8.92 18.10
N ASP A 164 6.61 8.32 18.31
CA ASP A 164 7.28 8.18 19.61
C ASP A 164 8.75 8.67 19.56
N TYR A 165 9.17 9.27 18.46
CA TYR A 165 10.56 9.71 18.26
C TYR A 165 10.70 11.23 18.10
N TYR A 166 9.92 11.86 17.25
CA TYR A 166 9.98 13.29 16.99
C TYR A 166 9.31 14.07 18.11
N LYS A 167 9.85 15.24 18.49
CA LYS A 167 9.34 16.03 19.62
C LYS A 167 7.94 16.61 19.38
N THR A 168 7.63 16.93 18.12
CA THR A 168 6.32 17.48 17.76
C THR A 168 5.73 16.73 16.55
N ARG A 169 4.42 16.86 16.38
CA ARG A 169 3.72 16.29 15.22
C ARG A 169 4.21 16.94 13.93
N GLU A 170 4.49 18.22 13.95
CA GLU A 170 4.96 18.98 12.79
C GLU A 170 6.32 18.45 12.31
N GLN A 171 7.27 18.22 13.24
CA GLN A 171 8.56 17.62 12.91
C GLN A 171 8.41 16.22 12.30
N TYR A 172 7.48 15.42 12.81
CA TYR A 172 7.19 14.09 12.24
C TYR A 172 6.61 14.18 10.85
N LEU A 173 5.62 15.06 10.63
CA LEU A 173 5.02 15.28 9.31
C LEU A 173 6.05 15.78 8.29
N GLU A 174 6.94 16.68 8.70
CA GLU A 174 8.02 17.20 7.86
C GLU A 174 9.02 16.09 7.48
N ALA A 175 9.43 15.26 8.44
CA ALA A 175 10.29 14.12 8.18
C ALA A 175 9.66 13.10 7.20
N LEU A 176 8.38 12.81 7.38
CA LEU A 176 7.62 11.96 6.46
C LEU A 176 7.53 12.58 5.07
N ALA A 177 7.26 13.88 4.97
CA ALA A 177 7.16 14.57 3.68
C ALA A 177 8.50 14.54 2.93
N HIS A 178 9.60 14.76 3.61
CA HIS A 178 10.94 14.64 3.02
C HIS A 178 11.24 13.20 2.57
N ALA A 179 10.96 12.22 3.40
CA ALA A 179 11.23 10.82 3.07
C ALA A 179 10.37 10.33 1.88
N MET A 180 9.09 10.72 1.82
CA MET A 180 8.16 10.30 0.77
C MET A 180 8.35 11.03 -0.57
N LYS A 181 9.09 12.13 -0.59
CA LYS A 181 9.29 12.94 -1.80
C LYS A 181 9.80 12.10 -2.96
N ASP A 182 10.83 11.29 -2.74
CA ASP A 182 11.44 10.47 -3.78
C ASP A 182 10.44 9.44 -4.34
N GLU A 183 9.55 8.88 -3.49
CA GLU A 183 8.50 7.96 -3.95
C GLU A 183 7.54 8.66 -4.90
N TYR A 184 7.06 9.86 -4.54
CA TYR A 184 6.14 10.64 -5.39
C TYR A 184 6.80 11.03 -6.72
N GLU A 185 8.03 11.56 -6.66
CA GLU A 185 8.77 11.97 -7.86
C GLU A 185 9.05 10.78 -8.79
N THR A 186 9.37 9.62 -8.23
CA THR A 186 9.62 8.39 -9.00
C THR A 186 8.34 7.92 -9.71
N ILE A 187 7.19 7.92 -9.03
CA ILE A 187 5.90 7.57 -9.65
C ILE A 187 5.60 8.50 -10.81
N VAL A 188 5.60 9.81 -10.59
CA VAL A 188 5.25 10.82 -11.61
C VAL A 188 6.25 10.78 -12.78
N SER A 189 7.56 10.69 -12.49
CA SER A 189 8.61 10.61 -13.51
C SER A 189 8.51 9.35 -14.37
N SER A 190 7.88 8.30 -13.88
CA SER A 190 7.63 7.08 -14.63
C SER A 190 6.52 7.21 -15.68
N GLY A 191 5.77 8.33 -15.68
CA GLY A 191 4.62 8.58 -16.55
C GLY A 191 3.30 8.00 -16.03
N LEU A 192 3.23 7.63 -14.75
CA LEU A 192 1.99 7.31 -14.03
C LEU A 192 1.42 8.59 -13.38
N ASP A 193 0.09 8.59 -13.20
CA ASP A 193 -0.63 9.64 -12.45
C ASP A 193 -0.48 9.41 -10.93
#